data_a66c2f979dc3adf2b084cbf8d0e92398
#
_entry.id   a66c2f979dc3adf2b084cbf8d0e92398
#
_cell.length_a   1.000
_cell.length_b   1.000
_cell.length_c   1.000
_cell.angle_alpha   90.00
_cell.angle_beta   90.00
_cell.angle_gamma   90.00
#
_symmetry.space_group_name_H-M   'P 1'
#
loop_
_entity.id
_entity.type
_entity.pdbx_description
1 polymer ?
#
loop_
_entity_poly.entity_id
_entity_poly.type
_entity_poly.pdbx_seq_one_letter_code
_entity_poly.pdbx_strand_id
1 'polypeptide(L)'
;MQIKKKSGFRNPEADVEWFNEWATWLEKLNGKKYTRIEIQTSLGKTHVWGLNVEKQDLETIVIFPGARTTPLFWDLDNGLKSLEEKCRIFLVETNGLPNNSDGNTPDINSLGYGEWASEVLEMLNIDTTYVAGASFGGLICMKLCIVAPQKVKEVFLLNPGCLQPFSLTFKNLYYNILPILFPSKENVTKFLDIAVFCEPNHSLSKEMKALVVDYEVFALTRYNDNTQKPYYMNDELKKVKSIVHLIEGDKDLLFPYKKSIKNAREKLVHIEDIIVCHNVGHGIETYPPAIQAISERIS
;
A
#
# COMPACT_ATOMS: atom_id res chain seq x y z
N MET A 1 -29.28 -9.86 -3.59
CA MET A 1 -28.03 -10.06 -4.37
C MET A 1 -27.49 -8.68 -4.67
N GLN A 2 -26.43 -8.23 -3.98
CA GLN A 2 -25.81 -6.94 -4.30
C GLN A 2 -25.17 -7.05 -5.69
N ILE A 3 -25.47 -6.08 -6.56
CA ILE A 3 -24.83 -5.99 -7.89
C ILE A 3 -23.37 -5.69 -7.64
N LYS A 4 -22.47 -6.64 -7.93
CA LYS A 4 -21.04 -6.45 -7.80
C LYS A 4 -20.58 -5.40 -8.81
N LYS A 5 -19.98 -4.32 -8.34
CA LYS A 5 -19.43 -3.26 -9.17
C LYS A 5 -18.12 -3.76 -9.78
N LYS A 6 -18.14 -4.10 -11.06
CA LYS A 6 -16.99 -4.67 -11.78
C LYS A 6 -15.78 -3.73 -11.88
N SER A 7 -15.98 -2.41 -11.80
CA SER A 7 -14.89 -1.45 -11.80
C SER A 7 -15.32 -0.11 -11.22
N GLY A 8 -14.39 0.65 -10.65
CA GLY A 8 -14.56 2.05 -10.28
C GLY A 8 -14.19 3.03 -11.40
N PHE A 9 -13.62 2.55 -12.49
CA PHE A 9 -13.23 3.38 -13.62
C PHE A 9 -14.45 3.97 -14.37
N ARG A 10 -14.27 5.17 -14.94
CA ARG A 10 -15.29 5.86 -15.74
C ARG A 10 -15.48 5.20 -17.09
N ASN A 11 -14.39 4.74 -17.70
CA ASN A 11 -14.39 3.92 -18.92
C ASN A 11 -13.59 2.63 -18.65
N PRO A 12 -14.22 1.58 -18.07
CA PRO A 12 -13.50 0.40 -17.58
C PRO A 12 -12.59 -0.26 -18.61
N GLU A 13 -13.00 -0.33 -19.88
CA GLU A 13 -12.23 -1.01 -20.91
C GLU A 13 -10.93 -0.25 -21.23
N ALA A 14 -11.04 1.02 -21.61
CA ALA A 14 -9.89 1.86 -21.94
C ALA A 14 -9.02 2.19 -20.73
N ASP A 15 -9.61 2.33 -19.54
CA ASP A 15 -8.86 2.71 -18.34
C ASP A 15 -8.08 1.52 -17.78
N VAL A 16 -8.59 0.28 -17.86
CA VAL A 16 -7.86 -0.94 -17.54
C VAL A 16 -6.72 -1.20 -18.54
N GLU A 17 -6.96 -0.97 -19.84
CA GLU A 17 -5.92 -1.05 -20.86
C GLU A 17 -4.77 -0.07 -20.57
N TRP A 18 -5.09 1.20 -20.30
CA TRP A 18 -4.11 2.20 -19.93
C TRP A 18 -3.26 1.78 -18.72
N PHE A 19 -3.90 1.25 -17.68
CA PHE A 19 -3.20 0.79 -16.48
C PHE A 19 -2.26 -0.38 -16.78
N ASN A 20 -2.68 -1.32 -17.64
CA ASN A 20 -1.83 -2.44 -18.06
C ASN A 20 -0.64 -1.98 -18.92
N GLU A 21 -0.82 -0.97 -19.77
CA GLU A 21 0.29 -0.34 -20.51
C GLU A 21 1.26 0.35 -19.56
N TRP A 22 0.76 1.08 -18.56
CA TRP A 22 1.54 1.71 -17.52
C TRP A 22 2.38 0.66 -16.73
N ALA A 23 1.77 -0.44 -16.32
CA ALA A 23 2.46 -1.54 -15.65
C ALA A 23 3.53 -2.20 -16.56
N THR A 24 3.23 -2.37 -17.85
CA THR A 24 4.20 -2.87 -18.84
C THR A 24 5.39 -1.91 -19.03
N TRP A 25 5.14 -0.62 -18.92
CA TRP A 25 6.21 0.39 -18.97
C TRP A 25 7.11 0.31 -17.75
N LEU A 26 6.54 0.12 -16.54
CA LEU A 26 7.31 -0.15 -15.33
C LEU A 26 8.15 -1.44 -15.46
N GLU A 27 7.56 -2.55 -15.95
CA GLU A 27 8.27 -3.81 -16.22
C GLU A 27 9.50 -3.58 -17.11
N LYS A 28 9.33 -2.77 -18.17
CA LYS A 28 10.41 -2.45 -19.10
C LYS A 28 11.53 -1.62 -18.44
N LEU A 29 11.18 -0.63 -17.63
CA LEU A 29 12.16 0.20 -16.93
C LEU A 29 12.93 -0.59 -15.87
N ASN A 30 12.26 -1.48 -15.15
CA ASN A 30 12.88 -2.36 -14.16
C ASN A 30 13.61 -3.56 -14.76
N GLY A 31 13.43 -3.85 -16.06
CA GLY A 31 14.02 -5.00 -16.73
C GLY A 31 13.50 -6.36 -16.23
N LYS A 32 12.28 -6.40 -15.69
CA LYS A 32 11.64 -7.62 -15.14
C LYS A 32 10.18 -7.73 -15.58
N LYS A 33 9.56 -8.88 -15.31
CA LYS A 33 8.14 -9.10 -15.53
C LYS A 33 7.48 -9.62 -14.26
N TYR A 34 6.26 -9.16 -14.01
CA TYR A 34 5.42 -9.69 -12.93
C TYR A 34 4.55 -10.83 -13.46
N THR A 35 4.40 -11.90 -12.67
CA THR A 35 3.35 -12.89 -12.88
C THR A 35 2.01 -12.26 -12.57
N ARG A 36 1.07 -12.29 -13.51
CA ARG A 36 -0.30 -11.78 -13.33
C ARG A 36 -1.19 -12.90 -12.83
N ILE A 37 -1.79 -12.70 -11.65
CA ILE A 37 -2.66 -13.67 -10.98
C ILE A 37 -4.02 -13.04 -10.77
N GLU A 38 -5.10 -13.74 -11.13
CA GLU A 38 -6.46 -13.32 -10.84
C GLU A 38 -7.12 -14.34 -9.91
N ILE A 39 -7.68 -13.86 -8.81
CA ILE A 39 -8.40 -14.67 -7.82
C ILE A 39 -9.80 -14.12 -7.61
N GLN A 40 -10.71 -14.98 -7.12
CA GLN A 40 -12.08 -14.58 -6.79
C GLN A 40 -12.24 -14.48 -5.27
N THR A 41 -12.70 -13.33 -4.80
CA THR A 41 -12.98 -13.06 -3.39
C THR A 41 -14.43 -12.63 -3.19
N SER A 42 -14.83 -12.40 -1.95
CA SER A 42 -16.16 -11.84 -1.62
C SER A 42 -16.39 -10.47 -2.25
N LEU A 43 -15.31 -9.69 -2.51
CA LEU A 43 -15.38 -8.39 -3.18
C LEU A 43 -15.38 -8.49 -4.71
N GLY A 44 -15.28 -9.69 -5.28
CA GLY A 44 -15.19 -9.94 -6.71
C GLY A 44 -13.80 -10.36 -7.15
N LYS A 45 -13.43 -10.04 -8.39
CA LYS A 45 -12.10 -10.29 -8.92
C LYS A 45 -11.07 -9.44 -8.15
N THR A 46 -10.02 -10.08 -7.67
CA THR A 46 -8.83 -9.42 -7.12
C THR A 46 -7.63 -9.79 -7.97
N HIS A 47 -6.90 -8.79 -8.44
CA HIS A 47 -5.67 -8.97 -9.21
C HIS A 47 -4.45 -8.91 -8.30
N VAL A 48 -3.44 -9.73 -8.58
CA VAL A 48 -2.20 -9.81 -7.81
C VAL A 48 -1.02 -9.87 -8.78
N TRP A 49 0.01 -9.08 -8.51
CA TRP A 49 1.29 -9.15 -9.21
C TRP A 49 2.25 -9.98 -8.40
N GLY A 50 2.90 -10.96 -9.04
CA GLY A 50 3.80 -11.90 -8.39
C GLY A 50 5.25 -11.76 -8.83
N LEU A 51 6.18 -11.89 -7.90
CA LEU A 51 7.61 -12.09 -8.15
C LEU A 51 8.07 -13.35 -7.43
N ASN A 52 8.86 -14.18 -8.09
CA ASN A 52 9.37 -15.46 -7.56
C ASN A 52 8.28 -16.43 -7.06
N VAL A 53 7.05 -16.34 -7.57
CA VAL A 53 5.90 -17.10 -7.03
C VAL A 53 6.07 -18.61 -7.13
N GLU A 54 6.93 -19.07 -8.04
CA GLU A 54 7.27 -20.48 -8.25
C GLU A 54 8.30 -21.03 -7.26
N LYS A 55 9.06 -20.16 -6.57
CA LYS A 55 10.15 -20.55 -5.65
C LYS A 55 9.61 -20.88 -4.26
N GLN A 56 9.17 -22.11 -4.06
CA GLN A 56 8.53 -22.57 -2.82
C GLN A 56 9.48 -22.65 -1.61
N ASP A 57 10.77 -22.60 -1.84
CA ASP A 57 11.84 -22.59 -0.84
C ASP A 57 12.09 -21.21 -0.21
N LEU A 58 11.55 -20.16 -0.83
CA LEU A 58 11.66 -18.80 -0.30
C LEU A 58 10.52 -18.49 0.68
N GLU A 59 10.78 -17.56 1.59
CA GLU A 59 9.75 -16.98 2.44
C GLU A 59 8.66 -16.26 1.62
N THR A 60 7.49 -16.08 2.20
CA THR A 60 6.39 -15.40 1.51
C THR A 60 6.11 -14.04 2.16
N ILE A 61 6.00 -13.01 1.34
CA ILE A 61 5.51 -11.70 1.76
C ILE A 61 4.35 -11.24 0.88
N VAL A 62 3.28 -10.77 1.52
CA VAL A 62 2.11 -10.18 0.85
C VAL A 62 2.05 -8.70 1.16
N ILE A 63 1.95 -7.86 0.14
CA ILE A 63 2.05 -6.40 0.22
C ILE A 63 0.75 -5.75 -0.21
N PHE A 64 0.24 -4.83 0.61
CA PHE A 64 -0.96 -4.03 0.35
C PHE A 64 -0.61 -2.56 0.15
N PRO A 65 -1.16 -1.90 -0.89
CA PRO A 65 -0.84 -0.53 -1.26
C PRO A 65 -1.49 0.52 -0.38
N GLY A 66 -1.00 1.75 -0.48
CA GLY A 66 -1.65 2.94 0.02
C GLY A 66 -2.98 3.26 -0.71
N ALA A 67 -3.74 4.22 -0.19
CA ALA A 67 -4.94 4.71 -0.84
C ALA A 67 -4.60 5.41 -2.16
N ARG A 68 -5.39 5.17 -3.21
CA ARG A 68 -5.22 5.71 -4.57
C ARG A 68 -3.91 5.30 -5.26
N THR A 69 -3.15 4.38 -4.69
CA THR A 69 -1.92 3.87 -5.28
C THR A 69 -2.09 2.43 -5.76
N THR A 70 -1.10 1.90 -6.42
CA THR A 70 -0.95 0.49 -6.77
C THR A 70 0.20 -0.11 -5.96
N PRO A 71 0.16 -1.40 -5.62
CA PRO A 71 1.27 -2.04 -4.91
C PRO A 71 2.56 -2.07 -5.75
N LEU A 72 2.47 -1.83 -7.06
CA LEU A 72 3.63 -1.68 -7.93
C LEU A 72 4.52 -0.47 -7.58
N PHE A 73 4.02 0.50 -6.79
CA PHE A 73 4.85 1.61 -6.29
C PHE A 73 5.98 1.14 -5.38
N TRP A 74 5.84 -0.01 -4.73
CA TRP A 74 6.90 -0.61 -3.93
C TRP A 74 8.12 -1.04 -4.76
N ASP A 75 7.94 -1.20 -6.08
CA ASP A 75 9.02 -1.63 -6.99
C ASP A 75 9.51 -0.54 -7.95
N LEU A 76 9.17 0.71 -7.69
CA LEU A 76 9.77 1.84 -8.43
C LEU A 76 11.29 1.83 -8.23
N ASP A 77 12.05 2.06 -9.31
CA ASP A 77 13.53 1.95 -9.34
C ASP A 77 14.07 0.61 -8.80
N ASN A 78 13.35 -0.50 -9.04
CA ASN A 78 13.66 -1.83 -8.49
C ASN A 78 13.69 -1.87 -6.95
N GLY A 79 12.78 -1.16 -6.30
CA GLY A 79 12.73 -1.02 -4.84
C GLY A 79 12.61 -2.34 -4.08
N LEU A 80 12.00 -3.37 -4.69
CA LEU A 80 11.82 -4.69 -4.07
C LEU A 80 13.04 -5.62 -4.20
N LYS A 81 14.15 -5.18 -4.81
CA LYS A 81 15.31 -6.04 -5.08
C LYS A 81 15.81 -6.82 -3.86
N SER A 82 15.91 -6.19 -2.71
CA SER A 82 16.37 -6.85 -1.49
C SER A 82 15.38 -7.91 -0.95
N LEU A 83 14.08 -7.72 -1.18
CA LEU A 83 13.06 -8.71 -0.84
C LEU A 83 13.02 -9.86 -1.85
N GLU A 84 13.27 -9.62 -3.14
CA GLU A 84 13.31 -10.65 -4.16
C GLU A 84 14.40 -11.70 -3.92
N GLU A 85 15.47 -11.35 -3.21
CA GLU A 85 16.54 -12.27 -2.84
C GLU A 85 16.11 -13.32 -1.82
N LYS A 86 15.05 -13.03 -1.02
CA LYS A 86 14.60 -13.86 0.09
C LYS A 86 13.15 -14.35 -0.04
N CYS A 87 12.34 -13.67 -0.85
CA CYS A 87 10.89 -13.86 -0.82
C CYS A 87 10.27 -14.18 -2.17
N ARG A 88 9.20 -14.96 -2.08
CA ARG A 88 8.08 -14.88 -3.01
C ARG A 88 7.26 -13.67 -2.63
N ILE A 89 7.01 -12.76 -3.57
CA ILE A 89 6.33 -11.50 -3.30
C ILE A 89 4.99 -11.49 -4.01
N PHE A 90 3.92 -11.20 -3.27
CA PHE A 90 2.58 -11.02 -3.81
C PHE A 90 2.14 -9.57 -3.54
N LEU A 91 2.04 -8.79 -4.61
CA LEU A 91 1.61 -7.39 -4.59
C LEU A 91 0.10 -7.35 -4.89
N VAL A 92 -0.72 -7.18 -3.87
CA VAL A 92 -2.18 -7.30 -3.97
C VAL A 92 -2.82 -5.98 -4.36
N GLU A 93 -3.47 -5.97 -5.51
CA GLU A 93 -4.31 -4.85 -5.95
C GLU A 93 -5.59 -4.79 -5.12
N THR A 94 -5.67 -3.84 -4.21
CA THR A 94 -6.85 -3.72 -3.33
C THR A 94 -8.10 -3.39 -4.14
N ASN A 95 -9.18 -4.16 -3.92
CA ASN A 95 -10.48 -3.88 -4.52
C ASN A 95 -10.97 -2.47 -4.16
N GLY A 96 -11.54 -1.78 -5.14
CA GLY A 96 -12.01 -0.41 -4.99
C GLY A 96 -10.94 0.68 -5.16
N LEU A 97 -9.69 0.31 -5.48
CA LEU A 97 -8.63 1.23 -5.91
C LEU A 97 -8.49 1.26 -7.45
N PRO A 98 -7.84 2.29 -8.04
CA PRO A 98 -7.68 2.43 -9.49
C PRO A 98 -6.67 1.44 -10.08
N ASN A 99 -7.10 0.19 -10.24
CA ASN A 99 -6.29 -0.96 -10.63
C ASN A 99 -7.13 -2.02 -11.37
N ASN A 100 -6.59 -3.23 -11.57
CA ASN A 100 -7.25 -4.34 -12.28
C ASN A 100 -8.27 -5.13 -11.44
N SER A 101 -8.42 -4.83 -10.16
CA SER A 101 -9.41 -5.49 -9.30
C SER A 101 -10.81 -4.87 -9.44
N ASP A 102 -11.84 -5.61 -9.03
CA ASP A 102 -13.22 -5.10 -9.04
C ASP A 102 -13.40 -3.92 -8.06
N GLY A 103 -14.40 -3.07 -8.35
CA GLY A 103 -14.61 -1.80 -7.65
C GLY A 103 -15.39 -1.88 -6.33
N ASN A 104 -15.62 -3.08 -5.76
CA ASN A 104 -16.33 -3.23 -4.48
C ASN A 104 -15.37 -3.01 -3.31
N THR A 105 -15.89 -2.42 -2.24
CA THR A 105 -15.15 -2.19 -1.00
C THR A 105 -16.02 -2.58 0.19
N PRO A 106 -15.43 -3.09 1.28
CA PRO A 106 -16.15 -3.24 2.54
C PRO A 106 -16.30 -1.89 3.25
N ASP A 107 -17.14 -1.84 4.27
CA ASP A 107 -17.17 -0.69 5.17
C ASP A 107 -15.83 -0.57 5.91
N ILE A 108 -15.20 0.59 5.80
CA ILE A 108 -13.91 0.86 6.43
C ILE A 108 -13.95 0.76 7.97
N ASN A 109 -15.12 0.94 8.58
CA ASN A 109 -15.31 0.81 10.03
C ASN A 109 -15.46 -0.66 10.48
N SER A 110 -15.69 -1.59 9.55
CA SER A 110 -15.81 -3.04 9.84
C SER A 110 -14.45 -3.74 9.76
N LEU A 111 -14.42 -5.04 10.06
CA LEU A 111 -13.25 -5.90 9.82
C LEU A 111 -13.15 -6.40 8.37
N GLY A 112 -14.06 -5.99 7.50
CA GLY A 112 -14.21 -6.53 6.15
C GLY A 112 -12.95 -6.48 5.28
N TYR A 113 -12.06 -5.49 5.47
CA TYR A 113 -10.75 -5.50 4.78
C TYR A 113 -9.82 -6.60 5.29
N GLY A 114 -9.89 -6.97 6.59
CA GLY A 114 -9.15 -8.09 7.15
C GLY A 114 -9.72 -9.44 6.68
N GLU A 115 -11.05 -9.56 6.60
CA GLU A 115 -11.74 -10.73 6.08
C GLU A 115 -11.39 -10.95 4.61
N TRP A 116 -11.47 -9.91 3.77
CA TRP A 116 -11.05 -9.95 2.38
C TRP A 116 -9.56 -10.33 2.23
N ALA A 117 -8.68 -9.75 3.03
CA ALA A 117 -7.25 -10.08 2.97
C ALA A 117 -6.99 -11.54 3.36
N SER A 118 -7.75 -12.10 4.33
CA SER A 118 -7.70 -13.53 4.66
C SER A 118 -8.16 -14.42 3.48
N GLU A 119 -9.23 -14.02 2.76
CA GLU A 119 -9.67 -14.71 1.55
C GLU A 119 -8.60 -14.66 0.45
N VAL A 120 -7.91 -13.52 0.29
CA VAL A 120 -6.79 -13.40 -0.66
C VAL A 120 -5.71 -14.44 -0.36
N LEU A 121 -5.30 -14.59 0.91
CA LEU A 121 -4.31 -15.59 1.30
C LEU A 121 -4.79 -17.02 1.00
N GLU A 122 -6.07 -17.30 1.28
CA GLU A 122 -6.67 -18.62 0.98
C GLU A 122 -6.67 -18.92 -0.52
N MET A 123 -7.09 -17.97 -1.35
CA MET A 123 -7.13 -18.16 -2.81
C MET A 123 -5.74 -18.29 -3.44
N LEU A 124 -4.71 -17.73 -2.81
CA LEU A 124 -3.32 -17.87 -3.20
C LEU A 124 -2.64 -19.14 -2.64
N ASN A 125 -3.37 -19.95 -1.84
CA ASN A 125 -2.85 -21.11 -1.11
C ASN A 125 -1.66 -20.74 -0.21
N ILE A 126 -1.78 -19.64 0.52
CA ILE A 126 -0.78 -19.15 1.48
C ILE A 126 -1.29 -19.42 2.90
N ASP A 127 -0.66 -20.35 3.59
CA ASP A 127 -1.03 -20.73 4.97
C ASP A 127 -0.53 -19.68 5.98
N THR A 128 0.75 -19.29 5.85
CA THR A 128 1.37 -18.27 6.71
C THR A 128 2.31 -17.38 5.89
N THR A 129 2.39 -16.10 6.25
CA THR A 129 3.15 -15.13 5.48
C THR A 129 3.58 -13.93 6.34
N TYR A 130 4.65 -13.26 5.93
CA TYR A 130 4.89 -11.88 6.30
C TYR A 130 3.90 -10.97 5.55
N VAL A 131 3.43 -9.92 6.19
CA VAL A 131 2.58 -8.93 5.52
C VAL A 131 3.17 -7.53 5.67
N ALA A 132 3.09 -6.75 4.61
CA ALA A 132 3.55 -5.36 4.63
C ALA A 132 2.49 -4.43 4.05
N GLY A 133 2.38 -3.22 4.60
CA GLY A 133 1.43 -2.25 4.10
C GLY A 133 1.85 -0.81 4.39
N ALA A 134 1.76 0.02 3.35
CA ALA A 134 1.98 1.45 3.45
C ALA A 134 0.64 2.17 3.62
N SER A 135 0.61 3.20 4.48
CA SER A 135 -0.57 4.08 4.62
C SER A 135 -1.86 3.28 4.85
N PHE A 136 -2.78 3.27 3.87
CA PHE A 136 -4.02 2.48 3.89
C PHE A 136 -3.76 0.96 3.90
N GLY A 137 -2.72 0.49 3.23
CA GLY A 137 -2.29 -0.90 3.29
C GLY A 137 -1.97 -1.35 4.72
N GLY A 138 -1.44 -0.45 5.54
CA GLY A 138 -1.24 -0.69 6.97
C GLY A 138 -2.55 -0.98 7.72
N LEU A 139 -3.66 -0.30 7.38
CA LEU A 139 -4.98 -0.62 7.93
C LEU A 139 -5.43 -2.04 7.55
N ILE A 140 -5.22 -2.44 6.28
CA ILE A 140 -5.57 -3.78 5.81
C ILE A 140 -4.79 -4.83 6.59
N CYS A 141 -3.47 -4.66 6.72
CA CYS A 141 -2.60 -5.55 7.49
C CYS A 141 -3.08 -5.68 8.95
N MET A 142 -3.38 -4.56 9.60
CA MET A 142 -3.81 -4.57 11.01
C MET A 142 -5.16 -5.25 11.20
N LYS A 143 -6.11 -5.07 10.26
CA LYS A 143 -7.38 -5.79 10.29
C LYS A 143 -7.21 -7.28 10.00
N LEU A 144 -6.30 -7.67 9.10
CA LEU A 144 -5.92 -9.07 8.89
C LEU A 144 -5.35 -9.69 10.17
N CYS A 145 -4.46 -8.99 10.89
CA CYS A 145 -3.92 -9.44 12.16
C CYS A 145 -4.99 -9.65 13.25
N ILE A 146 -6.14 -8.98 13.15
CA ILE A 146 -7.27 -9.20 14.07
C ILE A 146 -8.09 -10.42 13.64
N VAL A 147 -8.37 -10.56 12.32
CA VAL A 147 -9.27 -11.60 11.77
C VAL A 147 -8.59 -12.96 11.71
N ALA A 148 -7.34 -13.00 11.25
CA ALA A 148 -6.60 -14.24 10.99
C ALA A 148 -5.14 -14.15 11.49
N PRO A 149 -4.91 -13.92 12.81
CA PRO A 149 -3.56 -13.75 13.35
C PRO A 149 -2.65 -14.96 13.10
N GLN A 150 -3.21 -16.17 13.00
CA GLN A 150 -2.47 -17.40 12.73
C GLN A 150 -1.89 -17.47 11.31
N LYS A 151 -2.38 -16.64 10.37
CA LYS A 151 -1.85 -16.56 9.00
C LYS A 151 -0.70 -15.55 8.87
N VAL A 152 -0.47 -14.71 9.88
CA VAL A 152 0.50 -13.63 9.85
C VAL A 152 1.70 -13.99 10.73
N LYS A 153 2.87 -14.20 10.12
CA LYS A 153 4.13 -14.37 10.85
C LYS A 153 4.48 -13.09 11.59
N GLU A 154 4.70 -12.02 10.84
CA GLU A 154 4.98 -10.68 11.34
C GLU A 154 4.40 -9.64 10.37
N VAL A 155 4.17 -8.42 10.85
CA VAL A 155 3.61 -7.33 10.05
C VAL A 155 4.53 -6.12 10.01
N PHE A 156 4.78 -5.60 8.82
CA PHE A 156 5.57 -4.39 8.55
C PHE A 156 4.64 -3.25 8.16
N LEU A 157 4.63 -2.20 8.96
CA LEU A 157 3.79 -1.02 8.76
C LEU A 157 4.66 0.17 8.36
N LEU A 158 4.38 0.75 7.19
CA LEU A 158 5.11 1.89 6.63
C LEU A 158 4.19 3.12 6.62
N ASN A 159 4.52 4.15 7.42
CA ASN A 159 3.68 5.36 7.58
C ASN A 159 2.17 5.03 7.65
N PRO A 160 1.73 4.10 8.53
CA PRO A 160 0.37 3.55 8.46
C PRO A 160 -0.69 4.58 8.83
N GLY A 161 -1.74 4.66 8.02
CA GLY A 161 -2.85 5.60 8.20
C GLY A 161 -3.82 5.23 9.33
N CYS A 162 -3.63 4.09 10.01
CA CYS A 162 -4.55 3.56 11.01
C CYS A 162 -4.14 3.82 12.46
N LEU A 163 -2.92 4.28 12.72
CA LEU A 163 -2.39 4.50 14.08
C LEU A 163 -2.79 5.85 14.68
N GLN A 164 -3.28 6.78 13.86
CA GLN A 164 -3.72 8.11 14.30
C GLN A 164 -4.75 8.71 13.33
N PRO A 165 -5.49 9.75 13.75
CA PRO A 165 -6.28 10.55 12.82
C PRO A 165 -5.39 11.26 11.79
N PHE A 166 -5.92 11.43 10.58
CA PHE A 166 -5.29 12.24 9.53
C PHE A 166 -4.98 13.65 10.01
N SER A 167 -3.82 14.17 9.64
CA SER A 167 -3.38 15.49 10.05
C SER A 167 -4.19 16.60 9.37
N LEU A 168 -4.82 17.47 10.15
CA LEU A 168 -5.63 18.59 9.66
C LEU A 168 -4.86 19.91 9.61
N THR A 169 -3.52 19.88 9.56
CA THR A 169 -2.73 21.10 9.38
C THR A 169 -3.03 21.76 8.03
N PHE A 170 -3.02 23.08 7.98
CA PHE A 170 -3.30 23.84 6.75
C PHE A 170 -2.40 23.39 5.58
N LYS A 171 -1.11 23.19 5.83
CA LYS A 171 -0.16 22.72 4.83
C LYS A 171 -0.58 21.37 4.26
N ASN A 172 -0.90 20.40 5.12
CA ASN A 172 -1.31 19.06 4.69
C ASN A 172 -2.62 19.11 3.89
N LEU A 173 -3.64 19.81 4.40
CA LEU A 173 -4.92 19.94 3.71
C LEU A 173 -4.77 20.58 2.35
N TYR A 174 -4.00 21.67 2.24
CA TYR A 174 -3.81 22.40 1.00
C TYR A 174 -3.20 21.50 -0.08
N TYR A 175 -2.07 20.83 0.21
CA TYR A 175 -1.39 20.00 -0.78
C TYR A 175 -2.12 18.71 -1.11
N ASN A 176 -2.87 18.11 -0.18
CA ASN A 176 -3.69 16.94 -0.46
C ASN A 176 -4.97 17.25 -1.24
N ILE A 177 -5.61 18.39 -0.99
CA ILE A 177 -6.87 18.74 -1.64
C ILE A 177 -6.63 19.33 -3.03
N LEU A 178 -5.53 20.06 -3.23
CA LEU A 178 -5.21 20.73 -4.49
C LEU A 178 -5.28 19.80 -5.70
N PRO A 179 -4.59 18.64 -5.75
CA PRO A 179 -4.66 17.74 -6.90
C PRO A 179 -6.03 17.06 -7.04
N ILE A 180 -6.79 16.91 -5.96
CA ILE A 180 -8.15 16.34 -6.01
C ILE A 180 -9.12 17.30 -6.70
N LEU A 181 -9.06 18.57 -6.37
CA LEU A 181 -9.94 19.60 -6.95
C LEU A 181 -9.51 20.01 -8.36
N PHE A 182 -8.21 20.06 -8.60
CA PHE A 182 -7.60 20.51 -9.86
C PHE A 182 -6.55 19.50 -10.32
N PRO A 183 -6.98 18.31 -10.80
CA PRO A 183 -6.08 17.23 -11.20
C PRO A 183 -5.29 17.64 -12.46
N SER A 184 -4.00 17.89 -12.24
CA SER A 184 -3.03 18.20 -13.29
C SER A 184 -1.66 17.65 -12.90
N LYS A 185 -0.79 17.41 -13.88
CA LYS A 185 0.59 16.98 -13.61
C LYS A 185 1.31 17.94 -12.66
N GLU A 186 1.11 19.26 -12.82
CA GLU A 186 1.73 20.28 -11.96
C GLU A 186 1.28 20.16 -10.51
N ASN A 187 -0.03 20.03 -10.25
CA ASN A 187 -0.56 19.96 -8.88
C ASN A 187 -0.24 18.62 -8.21
N VAL A 188 -0.24 17.53 -8.97
CA VAL A 188 0.23 16.21 -8.50
C VAL A 188 1.72 16.28 -8.15
N THR A 189 2.56 16.84 -9.02
CA THR A 189 4.00 16.99 -8.74
C THR A 189 4.23 17.81 -7.46
N LYS A 190 3.52 18.93 -7.28
CA LYS A 190 3.61 19.74 -6.03
C LYS A 190 3.24 18.91 -4.79
N PHE A 191 2.20 18.09 -4.87
CA PHE A 191 1.82 17.20 -3.77
C PHE A 191 2.92 16.18 -3.47
N LEU A 192 3.44 15.53 -4.51
CA LEU A 192 4.49 14.53 -4.39
C LEU A 192 5.76 15.13 -3.77
N ASP A 193 6.20 16.29 -4.23
CA ASP A 193 7.43 16.96 -3.77
C ASP A 193 7.33 17.48 -2.33
N ILE A 194 6.12 17.80 -1.86
CA ILE A 194 5.93 18.40 -0.54
C ILE A 194 5.53 17.38 0.54
N ALA A 195 4.75 16.36 0.15
CA ALA A 195 4.12 15.44 1.09
C ALA A 195 4.62 14.01 1.00
N VAL A 196 5.07 13.57 -0.19
CA VAL A 196 5.40 12.17 -0.46
C VAL A 196 6.90 11.94 -0.46
N PHE A 197 7.66 12.79 -1.15
CA PHE A 197 9.12 12.72 -1.26
C PHE A 197 9.81 13.77 -0.40
N CYS A 198 11.11 13.61 -0.19
CA CYS A 198 12.00 14.55 0.51
C CYS A 198 13.36 14.58 -0.18
N GLU A 199 13.44 15.25 -1.30
CA GLU A 199 14.69 15.37 -2.05
C GLU A 199 15.79 16.09 -1.25
N PRO A 200 17.05 15.74 -1.41
CA PRO A 200 17.57 14.66 -2.28
C PRO A 200 17.54 13.26 -1.63
N ASN A 201 17.24 13.14 -0.34
CA ASN A 201 17.39 11.89 0.41
C ASN A 201 16.36 10.84 -0.01
N HIS A 202 15.11 11.25 -0.21
CA HIS A 202 14.01 10.40 -0.67
C HIS A 202 13.52 10.94 -2.01
N SER A 203 13.98 10.33 -3.09
CA SER A 203 13.68 10.71 -4.48
C SER A 203 13.61 9.46 -5.36
N LEU A 204 12.96 9.59 -6.49
CA LEU A 204 12.93 8.61 -7.57
C LEU A 204 13.77 9.09 -8.77
N SER A 205 14.15 8.16 -9.65
CA SER A 205 14.63 8.52 -10.96
C SER A 205 13.60 9.39 -11.70
N LYS A 206 14.06 10.16 -12.67
CA LYS A 206 13.18 11.06 -13.43
C LYS A 206 12.06 10.30 -14.15
N GLU A 207 12.38 9.15 -14.69
CA GLU A 207 11.46 8.26 -15.38
C GLU A 207 10.40 7.71 -14.45
N MET A 208 10.79 7.23 -13.27
CA MET A 208 9.85 6.68 -12.27
C MET A 208 8.99 7.78 -11.66
N LYS A 209 9.55 8.98 -11.41
CA LYS A 209 8.76 10.12 -10.95
C LYS A 209 7.68 10.51 -11.97
N ALA A 210 8.02 10.47 -13.28
CA ALA A 210 7.05 10.71 -14.33
C ALA A 210 5.92 9.64 -14.36
N LEU A 211 6.27 8.36 -14.18
CA LEU A 211 5.28 7.28 -14.07
C LEU A 211 4.33 7.48 -12.88
N VAL A 212 4.84 7.87 -11.72
CA VAL A 212 4.00 8.16 -10.54
C VAL A 212 3.06 9.32 -10.82
N VAL A 213 3.57 10.42 -11.39
CA VAL A 213 2.73 11.58 -11.76
C VAL A 213 1.63 11.18 -12.74
N ASP A 214 1.96 10.39 -13.75
CA ASP A 214 0.97 9.95 -14.76
C ASP A 214 -0.09 9.05 -14.14
N TYR A 215 0.30 8.10 -13.26
CA TYR A 215 -0.65 7.25 -12.54
C TYR A 215 -1.55 8.06 -11.60
N GLU A 216 -1.02 8.98 -10.82
CA GLU A 216 -1.82 9.80 -9.89
C GLU A 216 -2.83 10.69 -10.63
N VAL A 217 -2.42 11.32 -11.75
CA VAL A 217 -3.36 12.07 -12.61
C VAL A 217 -4.43 11.14 -13.19
N PHE A 218 -4.05 9.95 -13.64
CA PHE A 218 -4.99 8.94 -14.13
C PHE A 218 -5.98 8.53 -13.03
N ALA A 219 -5.50 8.18 -11.84
CA ALA A 219 -6.34 7.78 -10.71
C ALA A 219 -7.34 8.88 -10.33
N LEU A 220 -6.90 10.13 -10.23
CA LEU A 220 -7.75 11.27 -9.89
C LEU A 220 -8.78 11.63 -10.97
N THR A 221 -8.45 11.43 -12.25
CA THR A 221 -9.33 11.84 -13.36
C THR A 221 -10.23 10.73 -13.88
N ARG A 222 -9.83 9.46 -13.73
CA ARG A 222 -10.48 8.32 -14.37
C ARG A 222 -11.19 7.38 -13.39
N TYR A 223 -10.91 7.48 -12.09
CA TYR A 223 -11.50 6.59 -11.09
C TYR A 223 -12.48 7.32 -10.17
N ASN A 224 -13.62 6.65 -9.86
CA ASN A 224 -14.61 7.14 -8.91
C ASN A 224 -14.30 6.55 -7.52
N ASP A 225 -13.38 7.20 -6.82
CA ASP A 225 -13.02 6.81 -5.46
C ASP A 225 -14.03 7.41 -4.45
N ASN A 226 -14.95 6.59 -3.97
CA ASN A 226 -15.97 7.00 -3.01
C ASN A 226 -15.72 6.50 -1.58
N THR A 227 -14.61 5.81 -1.30
CA THR A 227 -14.54 4.94 -0.13
C THR A 227 -13.32 5.11 0.77
N GLN A 228 -12.29 5.75 0.29
CA GLN A 228 -10.97 5.78 0.94
C GLN A 228 -10.83 6.97 1.90
N LYS A 229 -11.53 6.95 3.03
CA LYS A 229 -11.32 7.91 4.12
C LYS A 229 -10.29 7.34 5.10
N PRO A 230 -9.33 8.14 5.60
CA PRO A 230 -8.45 7.69 6.67
C PRO A 230 -9.26 7.21 7.88
N TYR A 231 -8.91 6.04 8.41
CA TYR A 231 -9.57 5.44 9.54
C TYR A 231 -8.58 5.18 10.68
N TYR A 232 -8.79 5.84 11.82
CA TYR A 232 -8.02 5.59 13.03
C TYR A 232 -8.62 4.43 13.82
N MET A 233 -7.89 3.34 13.96
CA MET A 233 -8.35 2.11 14.65
C MET A 233 -8.49 2.28 16.16
N ASN A 234 -7.83 3.27 16.76
CA ASN A 234 -7.94 3.57 18.19
C ASN A 234 -7.78 2.32 19.09
N ASP A 235 -8.82 1.96 19.87
CA ASP A 235 -8.77 0.82 20.79
C ASP A 235 -8.84 -0.54 20.09
N GLU A 236 -9.20 -0.59 18.82
CA GLU A 236 -9.11 -1.82 18.02
C GLU A 236 -7.66 -2.33 17.92
N LEU A 237 -6.65 -1.43 17.98
CA LEU A 237 -5.24 -1.76 17.96
C LEU A 237 -4.85 -2.74 19.08
N LYS A 238 -5.54 -2.69 20.24
CA LYS A 238 -5.32 -3.62 21.36
C LYS A 238 -5.69 -5.07 21.06
N LYS A 239 -6.45 -5.30 19.98
CA LYS A 239 -6.84 -6.66 19.53
C LYS A 239 -5.76 -7.33 18.68
N VAL A 240 -4.80 -6.55 18.18
CA VAL A 240 -3.69 -7.07 17.36
C VAL A 240 -2.71 -7.80 18.24
N LYS A 241 -2.48 -9.09 17.95
CA LYS A 241 -1.57 -9.97 18.70
C LYS A 241 -0.31 -10.34 17.92
N SER A 242 -0.26 -10.03 16.64
CA SER A 242 0.89 -10.28 15.77
C SER A 242 2.06 -9.36 16.15
N ILE A 243 3.28 -9.81 15.86
CA ILE A 243 4.50 -9.01 15.99
C ILE A 243 4.45 -7.88 14.95
N VAL A 244 4.65 -6.63 15.42
CA VAL A 244 4.56 -5.43 14.58
C VAL A 244 5.92 -4.75 14.49
N HIS A 245 6.38 -4.51 13.28
CA HIS A 245 7.50 -3.63 12.94
C HIS A 245 6.95 -2.33 12.39
N LEU A 246 7.30 -1.20 12.99
CA LEU A 246 6.83 0.12 12.58
C LEU A 246 7.96 0.91 11.93
N ILE A 247 7.78 1.31 10.68
CA ILE A 247 8.75 2.08 9.89
C ILE A 247 8.11 3.41 9.49
N GLU A 248 8.68 4.51 10.00
CA GLU A 248 8.08 5.85 9.89
C GLU A 248 9.04 6.84 9.24
N GLY A 249 8.54 7.69 8.34
CA GLY A 249 9.26 8.84 7.82
C GLY A 249 9.09 10.07 8.71
N ASP A 250 10.19 10.75 9.08
CA ASP A 250 10.12 11.90 9.99
C ASP A 250 9.52 13.17 9.34
N LYS A 251 9.30 13.15 8.02
CA LYS A 251 8.68 14.24 7.24
C LYS A 251 7.27 13.92 6.75
N ASP A 252 6.66 12.83 7.22
CA ASP A 252 5.27 12.55 6.87
C ASP A 252 4.35 13.66 7.36
N LEU A 253 3.69 14.34 6.41
CA LEU A 253 2.72 15.41 6.68
C LEU A 253 1.32 14.85 6.94
N LEU A 254 0.99 13.68 6.41
CA LEU A 254 -0.32 13.06 6.50
C LEU A 254 -0.54 12.46 7.88
N PHE A 255 0.46 11.71 8.36
CA PHE A 255 0.45 11.00 9.65
C PHE A 255 1.77 11.26 10.40
N PRO A 256 1.90 12.38 11.12
CA PRO A 256 3.14 12.74 11.80
C PRO A 256 3.68 11.64 12.72
N TYR A 257 4.87 11.12 12.43
CA TYR A 257 5.47 9.92 13.00
C TYR A 257 5.47 9.86 14.54
N LYS A 258 5.72 11.00 15.22
CA LYS A 258 5.74 11.03 16.70
C LYS A 258 4.43 10.60 17.33
N LYS A 259 3.32 10.93 16.69
CA LYS A 259 1.98 10.58 17.16
C LYS A 259 1.65 9.12 16.84
N SER A 260 2.04 8.62 15.65
CA SER A 260 1.94 7.20 15.32
C SER A 260 2.71 6.34 16.32
N ILE A 261 3.97 6.68 16.58
CA ILE A 261 4.84 5.96 17.53
C ILE A 261 4.24 5.97 18.95
N LYS A 262 3.77 7.13 19.41
CA LYS A 262 3.13 7.23 20.73
C LYS A 262 1.93 6.29 20.83
N ASN A 263 1.00 6.36 19.87
CA ASN A 263 -0.21 5.56 19.89
C ASN A 263 0.10 4.06 19.71
N ALA A 264 1.09 3.72 18.89
CA ALA A 264 1.55 2.35 18.74
C ALA A 264 2.03 1.78 20.08
N ARG A 265 2.93 2.48 20.77
CA ARG A 265 3.45 2.07 22.08
C ARG A 265 2.38 1.97 23.17
N GLU A 266 1.35 2.81 23.13
CA GLU A 266 0.26 2.80 24.10
C GLU A 266 -0.79 1.70 23.84
N LYS A 267 -0.93 1.24 22.59
CA LYS A 267 -2.08 0.43 22.18
C LYS A 267 -1.73 -0.94 21.60
N LEU A 268 -0.58 -1.10 20.97
CA LEU A 268 -0.16 -2.40 20.44
C LEU A 268 0.46 -3.25 21.54
N VAL A 269 0.14 -4.54 21.53
CA VAL A 269 0.62 -5.49 22.55
C VAL A 269 2.06 -5.91 22.25
N HIS A 270 2.39 -6.12 20.97
CA HIS A 270 3.68 -6.62 20.53
C HIS A 270 4.27 -5.72 19.43
N ILE A 271 5.08 -4.74 19.84
CA ILE A 271 5.93 -3.98 18.93
C ILE A 271 7.35 -4.52 19.10
N GLU A 272 7.90 -5.09 18.02
CA GLU A 272 9.27 -5.61 18.04
C GLU A 272 10.28 -4.48 17.88
N ASP A 273 10.08 -3.63 16.87
CA ASP A 273 10.93 -2.46 16.69
C ASP A 273 10.20 -1.27 16.05
N ILE A 274 10.84 -0.11 16.15
CA ILE A 274 10.38 1.15 15.57
C ILE A 274 11.58 1.80 14.88
N ILE A 275 11.49 1.92 13.55
CA ILE A 275 12.51 2.56 12.72
C ILE A 275 11.98 3.92 12.26
N VAL A 276 12.82 4.96 12.45
CA VAL A 276 12.51 6.30 11.93
C VAL A 276 13.50 6.63 10.82
N CYS A 277 12.97 6.76 9.60
CA CYS A 277 13.72 7.17 8.42
C CYS A 277 13.80 8.70 8.37
N HIS A 278 15.03 9.25 8.45
CA HIS A 278 15.24 10.69 8.46
C HIS A 278 15.16 11.29 7.05
N ASN A 279 14.50 12.45 6.94
CA ASN A 279 14.21 13.13 5.68
C ASN A 279 13.49 12.23 4.68
N VAL A 280 12.43 11.54 5.16
CA VAL A 280 11.56 10.70 4.36
C VAL A 280 10.11 11.15 4.57
N GLY A 281 9.38 11.34 3.47
CA GLY A 281 7.97 11.75 3.47
C GLY A 281 7.01 10.57 3.53
N HIS A 282 5.75 10.81 3.12
CA HIS A 282 4.68 9.81 3.23
C HIS A 282 4.90 8.58 2.34
N GLY A 283 5.53 8.71 1.15
CA GLY A 283 5.75 7.62 0.19
C GLY A 283 6.91 6.68 0.56
N ILE A 284 7.07 6.37 1.83
CA ILE A 284 8.17 5.58 2.39
C ILE A 284 8.34 4.19 1.76
N GLU A 285 7.28 3.62 1.18
CA GLU A 285 7.31 2.37 0.42
C GLU A 285 8.19 2.44 -0.84
N THR A 286 8.52 3.64 -1.29
CA THR A 286 9.45 3.88 -2.43
C THR A 286 10.88 4.18 -1.97
N TYR A 287 11.15 4.10 -0.65
CA TYR A 287 12.46 4.40 -0.07
C TYR A 287 13.27 3.12 0.16
N PRO A 288 14.33 2.84 -0.64
CA PRO A 288 15.02 1.56 -0.59
C PRO A 288 15.53 1.15 0.80
N PRO A 289 16.04 2.05 1.67
CA PRO A 289 16.43 1.64 3.01
C PRO A 289 15.28 1.14 3.89
N ALA A 290 14.04 1.60 3.67
CA ALA A 290 12.88 1.08 4.40
C ALA A 290 12.55 -0.35 3.95
N ILE A 291 12.66 -0.64 2.65
CA ILE A 291 12.47 -1.99 2.11
C ILE A 291 13.61 -2.93 2.54
N GLN A 292 14.85 -2.43 2.57
CA GLN A 292 15.99 -3.17 3.08
C GLN A 292 15.78 -3.55 4.57
N ALA A 293 15.24 -2.65 5.38
CA ALA A 293 14.95 -2.93 6.78
C ALA A 293 13.90 -4.05 6.95
N ILE A 294 12.93 -4.19 6.05
CA ILE A 294 12.01 -5.34 6.02
C ILE A 294 12.79 -6.61 5.68
N SER A 295 13.59 -6.59 4.60
CA SER A 295 14.35 -7.76 4.14
C SER A 295 15.30 -8.31 5.20
N GLU A 296 15.90 -7.45 6.02
CA GLU A 296 16.81 -7.85 7.12
C GLU A 296 16.09 -8.61 8.25
N ARG A 297 14.78 -8.44 8.39
CA ARG A 297 13.96 -9.06 9.45
C ARG A 297 13.26 -10.35 9.00
N ILE A 298 13.24 -10.61 7.72
CA ILE A 298 12.74 -11.87 7.16
C ILE A 298 13.87 -12.92 7.24
N SER A 299 13.61 -13.97 8.00
CA SER A 299 14.55 -15.06 8.27
C SER A 299 14.08 -16.39 7.69
#